data_bf8ed0ee78288399d99e1c6815abcfec
#
_entry.id   bf8ed0ee78288399d99e1c6815abcfec
#
_cell.length_a   1.000
_cell.length_b   1.000
_cell.length_c   1.000
_cell.angle_alpha   90.00
_cell.angle_beta   90.00
_cell.angle_gamma   90.00
#
_symmetry.space_group_name_H-M   'P 1'
#
loop_
_entity.id
_entity.type
_entity.pdbx_description
1 polymer ?
#
loop_
_entity_poly.entity_id
_entity_poly.type
_entity_poly.pdbx_seq_one_letter_code
_entity_poly.pdbx_strand_id
1 'polypeptide(L)' 'MRKRPYIQLQWCEEALAAPIRRMAQMDGRIRFWSRIVVPGETRPRYLRVVTLDDGETVHNAFFDRNFREDQR' A
#
# COMPACT_ATOMS: atom_id res chain seq x y z
N MET A 1 -9.40 -15.22 -17.59
CA MET A 1 -9.27 -14.56 -16.29
C MET A 1 -7.98 -13.78 -16.20
N ARG A 2 -8.09 -12.58 -15.75
CA ARG A 2 -6.93 -11.74 -15.63
C ARG A 2 -6.13 -12.06 -14.39
N LYS A 3 -4.83 -12.10 -14.52
CA LYS A 3 -3.98 -12.32 -13.38
C LYS A 3 -3.65 -11.02 -12.70
N ARG A 4 -3.67 -11.04 -11.40
CA ARG A 4 -3.32 -9.90 -10.59
C ARG A 4 -2.25 -10.31 -9.60
N PRO A 5 -1.41 -9.37 -9.20
CA PRO A 5 -0.52 -9.66 -8.08
C PRO A 5 -1.38 -10.03 -6.88
N TYR A 6 -0.99 -11.09 -6.22
CA TYR A 6 -1.72 -11.51 -5.04
C TYR A 6 -1.37 -10.59 -3.89
N ILE A 7 -2.36 -9.94 -3.32
CA ILE A 7 -2.15 -9.03 -2.19
C ILE A 7 -2.90 -9.61 -1.01
N GLN A 8 -2.14 -9.95 0.03
CA GLN A 8 -2.72 -10.54 1.23
C GLN A 8 -3.35 -9.47 2.10
N LEU A 9 -4.46 -9.80 2.71
CA LEU A 9 -5.13 -8.87 3.61
C LEU A 9 -4.20 -8.44 4.74
N GLN A 10 -3.38 -9.35 5.23
CA GLN A 10 -2.44 -9.05 6.29
C GLN A 10 -1.49 -7.91 5.90
N TRP A 11 -1.08 -7.86 4.63
CA TRP A 11 -0.22 -6.78 4.17
C TRP A 11 -0.93 -5.44 4.22
N CYS A 12 -2.21 -5.43 3.89
CA CYS A 12 -2.99 -4.19 3.97
C CYS A 12 -3.12 -3.74 5.41
N GLU A 13 -3.35 -4.68 6.32
CA GLU A 13 -3.46 -4.36 7.74
C GLU A 13 -2.16 -3.78 8.27
N GLU A 14 -1.03 -4.34 7.85
CA GLU A 14 0.27 -3.83 8.26
C GLU A 14 0.51 -2.43 7.73
N ALA A 15 0.09 -2.17 6.50
CA ALA A 15 0.26 -0.85 5.91
C ALA A 15 -0.55 0.19 6.68
N LEU A 16 -1.72 -0.17 7.15
CA LEU A 16 -2.54 0.76 7.90
C LEU A 16 -2.01 0.97 9.32
N ALA A 17 -1.43 -0.08 9.91
CA ALA A 17 -0.97 -0.01 11.29
C ALA A 17 0.38 0.70 11.41
N ALA A 18 1.28 0.47 10.46
CA ALA A 18 2.63 1.01 10.53
C ALA A 18 3.16 1.35 9.14
N PRO A 19 2.59 2.35 8.50
CA PRO A 19 3.02 2.72 7.15
C PRO A 19 4.39 3.41 7.18
N ILE A 20 5.15 3.23 6.10
CA ILE A 20 6.38 3.98 5.95
C ILE A 20 6.09 5.38 5.43
N ARG A 21 4.92 5.58 4.87
CA ARG A 21 4.47 6.91 4.44
C ARG A 21 2.96 6.94 4.40
N ARG A 22 2.40 8.08 4.74
CA ARG A 22 0.96 8.32 4.73
C ARG A 22 0.71 9.68 4.11
N MET A 23 -0.28 9.75 3.22
CA MET A 23 -0.58 11.01 2.54
C MET A 23 -2.06 11.14 2.33
N ALA A 24 -2.63 12.25 2.79
CA ALA A 24 -4.04 12.55 2.53
C ALA A 24 -4.19 13.10 1.13
N GLN A 25 -5.24 12.68 0.45
CA GLN A 25 -5.58 13.19 -0.86
C GLN A 25 -6.61 14.31 -0.73
N MET A 26 -6.73 15.09 -1.80
CA MET A 26 -7.66 16.22 -1.77
C MET A 26 -9.11 15.76 -1.69
N ASP A 27 -9.39 14.56 -2.18
CA ASP A 27 -10.75 14.03 -2.14
C ASP A 27 -11.12 13.38 -0.81
N GLY A 28 -10.23 13.48 0.18
CA GLY A 28 -10.47 12.92 1.50
C GLY A 28 -9.93 11.53 1.70
N ARG A 29 -9.55 10.84 0.64
CA ARG A 29 -8.97 9.52 0.78
C ARG A 29 -7.54 9.62 1.29
N ILE A 30 -7.06 8.53 1.86
CA ILE A 30 -5.73 8.51 2.47
C ILE A 30 -4.94 7.38 1.85
N ARG A 31 -3.71 7.67 1.46
CA ARG A 31 -2.77 6.70 0.91
C ARG A 31 -1.81 6.27 2.00
N PHE A 32 -1.58 4.96 2.06
CA PHE A 32 -0.61 4.37 2.98
C PHE A 32 0.34 3.52 2.16
N TRP A 33 1.63 3.61 2.43
CA TRP A 33 2.62 2.77 1.76
C TRP A 33 3.33 1.91 2.79
N SER A 34 3.61 0.69 2.41
CA SER A 34 4.37 -0.24 3.25
C SER A 34 5.31 -1.03 2.37
N ARG A 35 6.46 -1.39 2.94
CA ARG A 35 7.42 -2.20 2.23
C ARG A 35 7.13 -3.66 2.52
N ILE A 36 6.91 -4.44 1.47
CA ILE A 36 6.51 -5.83 1.58
C ILE A 36 7.58 -6.71 0.96
N VAL A 37 8.04 -7.69 1.71
CA VAL A 37 8.95 -8.71 1.19
C VAL A 37 8.10 -9.86 0.71
N VAL A 38 8.00 -10.00 -0.62
CA VAL A 38 7.18 -11.05 -1.21
C VAL A 38 8.01 -12.32 -1.28
N PRO A 39 7.50 -13.44 -0.76
CA PRO A 39 8.25 -14.69 -0.81
C PRO A 39 8.67 -15.03 -2.23
N GLY A 40 9.92 -15.37 -2.40
CA GLY A 40 10.47 -15.72 -3.70
C GLY A 40 11.02 -14.56 -4.49
N GLU A 41 10.86 -13.34 -4.02
CA GLU A 41 11.40 -12.18 -4.71
C GLU A 41 12.63 -11.67 -3.96
N THR A 42 13.56 -11.12 -4.71
CA THR A 42 14.82 -10.65 -4.13
C THR A 42 14.75 -9.20 -3.68
N ARG A 43 13.75 -8.46 -4.17
CA ARG A 43 13.61 -7.05 -3.83
C ARG A 43 12.27 -6.82 -3.17
N PRO A 44 12.22 -5.92 -2.19
CA PRO A 44 10.93 -5.57 -1.61
C PRO A 44 10.06 -4.82 -2.60
N ARG A 45 8.77 -4.92 -2.40
CA ARG A 45 7.81 -4.16 -3.18
C ARG A 45 7.09 -3.20 -2.26
N TYR A 46 6.54 -2.15 -2.84
CA TYR A 46 5.84 -1.15 -2.04
C TYR A 46 4.35 -1.27 -2.31
N LEU A 47 3.62 -1.59 -1.26
CA LEU A 47 2.17 -1.72 -1.34
C LEU A 47 1.54 -0.38 -1.01
N ARG A 48 0.69 0.10 -1.91
CA ARG A 48 -0.10 1.30 -1.65
C ARG A 48 -1.51 0.89 -1.33
N VAL A 49 -1.98 1.26 -0.15
CA VAL A 49 -3.34 1.02 0.29
C VAL A 49 -4.03 2.38 0.35
N VAL A 50 -5.18 2.49 -0.29
CA VAL A 50 -5.95 3.72 -0.27
C VAL A 50 -7.22 3.44 0.53
N THR A 51 -7.44 4.25 1.56
CA THR A 51 -8.64 4.14 2.37
C THR A 51 -9.58 5.31 2.10
N LEU A 52 -10.79 5.19 2.59
CA LEU A 52 -11.69 6.32 2.67
C LEU A 52 -11.18 7.28 3.74
N ASP A 53 -11.91 8.35 3.98
CA ASP A 53 -11.45 9.40 4.88
C ASP A 53 -11.39 8.95 6.34
N ASP A 54 -11.95 7.78 6.65
CA ASP A 54 -11.87 7.23 8.00
C ASP A 54 -10.51 6.62 8.32
N GLY A 55 -9.65 6.44 7.30
CA GLY A 55 -8.34 5.85 7.50
C GLY A 55 -8.37 4.35 7.77
N GLU A 56 -9.50 3.70 7.56
CA GLU A 56 -9.68 2.29 7.88
C GLU A 56 -10.28 1.48 6.76
N THR A 57 -11.28 2.04 6.07
CA THR A 57 -12.00 1.31 5.03
C THR A 57 -11.16 1.30 3.77
N VAL A 58 -10.67 0.13 3.40
CA VAL A 58 -9.83 -0.01 2.23
C VAL A 58 -10.68 0.16 0.97
N HIS A 59 -10.29 1.12 0.16
CA HIS A 59 -10.93 1.38 -1.12
C HIS A 59 -10.18 0.67 -2.24
N ASN A 60 -8.85 0.64 -2.14
CA ASN A 60 -8.02 0.10 -3.20
C ASN A 60 -6.67 -0.29 -2.62
N ALA A 61 -6.00 -1.26 -3.24
CA ALA A 61 -4.67 -1.67 -2.81
C ALA A 61 -3.94 -2.24 -4.02
N PHE A 62 -2.69 -1.83 -4.22
CA PHE A 62 -1.89 -2.36 -5.32
C PHE A 62 -0.43 -2.03 -5.07
N PHE A 63 0.45 -2.76 -5.76
CA PHE A 63 1.88 -2.48 -5.68
C PHE A 63 2.21 -1.27 -6.52
N ASP A 64 2.93 -0.34 -5.92
CA ASP A 64 3.26 0.94 -6.52
C ASP A 64 4.72 0.93 -6.96
N ARG A 65 4.95 0.79 -8.25
CA ARG A 65 6.30 0.72 -8.79
C ARG A 65 7.03 2.04 -8.74
N ASN A 66 6.28 3.13 -8.64
CA ASN A 66 6.86 4.45 -8.73
C ASN A 66 7.23 5.03 -7.37
N PHE A 67 6.86 4.32 -6.31
CA PHE A 67 7.14 4.81 -4.97
C PHE A 67 8.61 4.63 -4.63
N ARG A 68 9.19 5.62 -3.99
CA ARG A 68 10.56 5.55 -3.50
C ARG A 68 10.61 6.07 -2.08
N GLU A 69 11.24 5.30 -1.21
CA GLU A 69 11.30 5.65 0.21
C GLU A 69 12.05 6.93 0.46
N ASP A 70 13.07 7.21 -0.34
CA ASP A 70 13.92 8.37 -0.13
C ASP A 70 13.42 9.61 -0.85
N GLN A 71 12.27 9.53 -1.48
CA GLN A 71 11.71 10.67 -2.18
C GLN A 71 11.05 11.62 -1.19
N ARG A 72 11.22 12.91 -1.43
CA ARG A 72 10.64 13.93 -0.58
C ARG A 72 9.65 14.76 -1.28
#